data_d24d3e911f887878ac53f4f73f0dc161
#
_entry.id   d24d3e911f887878ac53f4f73f0dc161
#
_cell.length_a   1.000
_cell.length_b   1.000
_cell.length_c   1.000
_cell.angle_alpha   90.00
_cell.angle_beta   90.00
_cell.angle_gamma   90.00
#
_symmetry.space_group_name_H-M   'P 1'
#
loop_
_entity.id
_entity.type
_entity.pdbx_description
1 polymer ?
#
loop_
_entity_poly.entity_id
_entity_poly.type
_entity_poly.pdbx_seq_one_letter_code
_entity_poly.pdbx_strand_id
1 'polypeptide(L)'
;SDIVLIGGSIKPFGGQNPLEACLQKKVIFFGDYMFNFQEISNGLINESAAIRINRYRDWFAEGSEILKDKNKSKCFGDNAYNFIRKRSGSSTKYADLLLVDQRDINSNF
;
A
#
# COMPACT_ATOMS: atom_id res chain seq x y z
N SER A 1 11.28 0.41 7.33
CA SER A 1 11.36 -0.25 6.04
C SER A 1 10.70 0.59 4.96
N ASP A 2 11.35 0.69 3.80
CA ASP A 2 10.83 1.48 2.67
C ASP A 2 9.89 0.68 1.78
N ILE A 3 9.85 -0.62 1.93
CA ILE A 3 8.93 -1.49 1.21
C ILE A 3 8.11 -2.31 2.19
N VAL A 4 6.92 -2.69 1.77
CA VAL A 4 6.02 -3.48 2.62
C VAL A 4 5.28 -4.52 1.78
N LEU A 5 5.09 -5.71 2.34
CA LEU A 5 4.23 -6.74 1.76
C LEU A 5 2.96 -6.83 2.60
N ILE A 6 1.81 -6.68 1.96
CA ILE A 6 0.54 -6.76 2.67
C ILE A 6 0.29 -8.18 3.14
N GLY A 7 0.11 -8.34 4.44
CA GLY A 7 -0.15 -9.65 5.04
C GLY A 7 -1.46 -10.24 4.56
N GLY A 8 -1.52 -11.57 4.48
CA GLY A 8 -2.71 -12.28 4.07
C GLY A 8 -3.06 -12.17 2.60
N SER A 9 -2.17 -11.62 1.77
CA SER A 9 -2.47 -11.40 0.35
C SER A 9 -1.88 -12.45 -0.58
N ILE A 10 -0.88 -13.21 -0.13
CA ILE A 10 -0.28 -14.27 -0.95
C ILE A 10 -1.11 -15.54 -0.92
N LYS A 11 -1.78 -15.80 0.21
CA LYS A 11 -2.70 -16.91 0.38
C LYS A 11 -4.12 -16.36 0.53
N PRO A 12 -5.17 -17.20 0.40
CA PRO A 12 -6.55 -16.70 0.34
C PRO A 12 -7.11 -16.27 1.68
N PHE A 13 -6.46 -15.35 2.35
CA PHE A 13 -6.94 -14.74 3.60
C PHE A 13 -7.60 -13.39 3.39
N GLY A 14 -7.59 -12.86 2.13
CA GLY A 14 -8.30 -11.64 1.81
C GLY A 14 -7.49 -10.35 1.92
N GLY A 15 -6.28 -10.43 2.45
CA GLY A 15 -5.38 -9.29 2.59
C GLY A 15 -5.69 -8.38 3.77
N GLN A 16 -4.70 -7.65 4.20
CA GLN A 16 -4.83 -6.60 5.20
C GLN A 16 -5.01 -5.25 4.53
N ASN A 17 -5.48 -4.27 5.29
CA ASN A 17 -5.74 -2.93 4.77
C ASN A 17 -4.41 -2.23 4.43
N PRO A 18 -4.22 -1.78 3.18
CA PRO A 18 -2.98 -1.11 2.78
C PRO A 18 -2.90 0.37 3.17
N LEU A 19 -3.90 0.90 3.86
CA LEU A 19 -4.01 2.33 4.14
C LEU A 19 -2.78 2.89 4.82
N GLU A 20 -2.29 2.24 5.87
CA GLU A 20 -1.15 2.75 6.62
C GLU A 20 0.10 2.83 5.76
N ALA A 21 0.34 1.81 4.94
CA ALA A 21 1.48 1.81 4.03
C ALA A 21 1.41 2.96 3.02
N CYS A 22 0.21 3.26 2.53
CA CYS A 22 -0.02 4.39 1.63
C CYS A 22 0.33 5.71 2.30
N LEU A 23 -0.11 5.89 3.54
CA LEU A 23 0.14 7.13 4.29
C LEU A 23 1.61 7.32 4.61
N GLN A 24 2.35 6.24 4.75
CA GLN A 24 3.79 6.29 5.03
C GLN A 24 4.64 6.35 3.77
N LYS A 25 4.02 6.45 2.62
CA LYS A 25 4.69 6.55 1.31
C LYS A 25 5.65 5.39 1.06
N LYS A 26 5.24 4.20 1.46
CA LYS A 26 6.04 2.99 1.24
C LYS A 26 5.72 2.36 -0.10
N VAL A 27 6.67 1.63 -0.65
CA VAL A 27 6.43 0.82 -1.85
C VAL A 27 5.66 -0.42 -1.42
N ILE A 28 4.48 -0.61 -1.96
CA ILE A 28 3.52 -1.61 -1.50
C ILE A 28 3.51 -2.80 -2.46
N PHE A 29 3.65 -3.99 -1.90
CA PHE A 29 3.51 -5.24 -2.64
C PHE A 29 2.34 -6.03 -2.05
N PHE A 30 1.59 -6.71 -2.90
CA PHE A 30 0.57 -7.64 -2.42
C PHE A 30 0.35 -8.75 -3.45
N GLY A 31 -0.23 -9.87 -2.96
CA GLY A 31 -0.55 -11.00 -3.80
C GLY A 31 -1.93 -10.84 -4.45
N ASP A 32 -2.39 -11.93 -5.06
CA ASP A 32 -3.67 -11.93 -5.77
C ASP A 32 -4.88 -11.95 -4.84
N TYR A 33 -4.69 -12.25 -3.56
CA TYR A 33 -5.78 -12.45 -2.61
C TYR A 33 -6.05 -11.20 -1.78
N MET A 34 -6.51 -10.14 -2.45
CA MET A 34 -6.89 -8.87 -1.81
C MET A 34 -8.40 -8.67 -1.85
N PHE A 35 -9.18 -9.74 -1.76
CA PHE A 35 -10.63 -9.65 -1.93
C PHE A 35 -11.34 -8.83 -0.85
N ASN A 36 -10.73 -8.68 0.32
CA ASN A 36 -11.27 -7.77 1.35
C ASN A 36 -11.06 -6.29 0.99
N PHE A 37 -10.12 -5.99 0.10
CA PHE A 37 -9.76 -4.63 -0.29
C PHE A 37 -9.56 -4.53 -1.80
N GLN A 38 -10.43 -5.20 -2.55
CA GLN A 38 -10.26 -5.35 -3.99
C GLN A 38 -10.26 -4.02 -4.73
N GLU A 39 -11.17 -3.12 -4.38
CA GLU A 39 -11.27 -1.82 -5.04
C GLU A 39 -10.02 -0.99 -4.80
N ILE A 40 -9.55 -0.94 -3.57
CA ILE A 40 -8.33 -0.19 -3.22
C ILE A 40 -7.11 -0.79 -3.91
N SER A 41 -6.97 -2.12 -3.87
CA SER A 41 -5.81 -2.77 -4.45
C SER A 41 -5.75 -2.59 -5.97
N ASN A 42 -6.88 -2.71 -6.64
CA ASN A 42 -6.94 -2.48 -8.09
C ASN A 42 -6.61 -1.04 -8.44
N GLY A 43 -7.11 -0.09 -7.66
CA GLY A 43 -6.81 1.32 -7.85
C GLY A 43 -5.33 1.62 -7.66
N LEU A 44 -4.70 1.04 -6.65
CA LEU A 44 -3.27 1.21 -6.41
C LEU A 44 -2.44 0.69 -7.59
N ILE A 45 -2.78 -0.46 -8.14
CA ILE A 45 -2.09 -1.00 -9.31
C ILE A 45 -2.26 -0.06 -10.51
N ASN A 46 -3.47 0.42 -10.76
CA ASN A 46 -3.77 1.29 -11.90
C ASN A 46 -3.02 2.62 -11.82
N GLU A 47 -2.76 3.12 -10.62
CA GLU A 47 -2.06 4.39 -10.41
C GLU A 47 -0.55 4.21 -10.24
N SER A 48 -0.02 3.04 -10.54
CA SER A 48 1.39 2.73 -10.34
C SER A 48 1.84 2.99 -8.90
N ALA A 49 0.98 2.61 -7.96
CA ALA A 49 1.18 2.84 -6.54
C ALA A 49 1.47 1.56 -5.77
N ALA A 50 1.33 0.40 -6.41
CA ALA A 50 1.60 -0.88 -5.80
C ALA A 50 1.99 -1.90 -6.86
N ILE A 51 2.57 -3.00 -6.42
CA ILE A 51 3.07 -4.05 -7.30
C ILE A 51 2.47 -5.38 -6.85
N ARG A 52 1.90 -6.12 -7.80
CA ARG A 52 1.34 -7.44 -7.53
C ARG A 52 2.42 -8.50 -7.71
N ILE A 53 2.50 -9.42 -6.77
CA ILE A 53 3.43 -10.55 -6.82
C ILE A 53 2.68 -11.84 -6.50
N ASN A 54 3.27 -12.98 -6.87
CA ASN A 54 2.65 -14.28 -6.65
C ASN A 54 3.25 -15.05 -5.49
N ARG A 55 4.51 -14.76 -5.14
CA ARG A 55 5.25 -15.52 -4.12
C ARG A 55 6.12 -14.59 -3.29
N TYR A 56 6.39 -14.99 -2.05
CA TYR A 56 7.25 -14.22 -1.16
C TYR A 56 8.64 -13.96 -1.73
N ARG A 57 9.20 -14.93 -2.45
CA ARG A 57 10.53 -14.76 -3.06
C ARG A 57 10.55 -13.63 -4.07
N ASP A 58 9.44 -13.42 -4.77
CA ASP A 58 9.32 -12.35 -5.75
C ASP A 58 9.33 -10.99 -5.08
N TRP A 59 8.71 -10.88 -3.91
CA TRP A 59 8.75 -9.65 -3.11
C TRP A 59 10.18 -9.24 -2.79
N PHE A 60 10.98 -10.22 -2.37
CA PHE A 60 12.37 -9.96 -2.00
C PHE A 60 13.18 -9.47 -3.20
N ALA A 61 13.04 -10.14 -4.34
CA ALA A 61 13.78 -9.81 -5.56
C ALA A 61 13.36 -8.46 -6.12
N GLU A 62 12.07 -8.24 -6.29
CA GLU A 62 11.54 -7.00 -6.86
C GLU A 62 11.71 -5.83 -5.90
N GLY A 63 11.56 -6.07 -4.61
CA GLY A 63 11.78 -5.05 -3.60
C GLY A 63 13.21 -4.55 -3.59
N SER A 64 14.17 -5.46 -3.70
CA SER A 64 15.58 -5.10 -3.77
C SER A 64 15.89 -4.23 -4.99
N GLU A 65 15.30 -4.59 -6.14
CA GLU A 65 15.51 -3.80 -7.37
C GLU A 65 14.94 -2.39 -7.23
N ILE A 66 13.75 -2.26 -6.65
CA ILE A 66 13.13 -0.95 -6.49
C ILE A 66 13.90 -0.09 -5.51
N LEU A 67 14.41 -0.68 -4.43
CA LEU A 67 15.19 0.08 -3.44
C LEU A 67 16.48 0.65 -4.03
N LYS A 68 17.03 0.03 -5.06
CA LYS A 68 18.21 0.56 -5.75
C LYS A 68 17.89 1.82 -6.55
N ASP A 69 16.65 1.99 -6.99
CA ASP A 69 16.22 3.16 -7.75
C ASP A 69 15.39 4.06 -6.84
N LYS A 70 16.05 5.05 -6.24
CA LYS A 70 15.40 5.95 -5.29
C LYS A 70 14.29 6.77 -5.92
N ASN A 71 14.42 7.15 -7.18
CA ASN A 71 13.40 7.91 -7.88
C ASN A 71 12.14 7.07 -8.08
N LYS A 72 12.31 5.82 -8.47
CA LYS A 72 11.20 4.91 -8.68
C LYS A 72 10.49 4.58 -7.35
N SER A 73 11.26 4.33 -6.30
CA SER A 73 10.71 4.10 -4.96
C SER A 73 9.87 5.28 -4.50
N LYS A 74 10.39 6.49 -4.69
CA LYS A 74 9.69 7.70 -4.31
C LYS A 74 8.41 7.87 -5.09
N CYS A 75 8.44 7.60 -6.41
CA CYS A 75 7.26 7.69 -7.24
C CYS A 75 6.15 6.75 -6.76
N PHE A 76 6.48 5.49 -6.47
CA PHE A 76 5.50 4.55 -5.97
C PHE A 76 4.90 5.00 -4.64
N GLY A 77 5.75 5.45 -3.71
CA GLY A 77 5.28 5.93 -2.42
C GLY A 77 4.40 7.16 -2.53
N ASP A 78 4.80 8.12 -3.34
CA ASP A 78 4.01 9.33 -3.56
C ASP A 78 2.68 9.02 -4.25
N ASN A 79 2.69 8.12 -5.23
CA ASN A 79 1.47 7.70 -5.92
C ASN A 79 0.49 7.05 -4.95
N ALA A 80 0.97 6.21 -4.05
CA ALA A 80 0.11 5.57 -3.04
C ALA A 80 -0.52 6.61 -2.12
N TYR A 81 0.28 7.54 -1.64
CA TYR A 81 -0.21 8.60 -0.77
C TYR A 81 -1.27 9.45 -1.48
N ASN A 82 -0.98 9.86 -2.71
CA ASN A 82 -1.90 10.68 -3.49
C ASN A 82 -3.19 9.93 -3.82
N PHE A 83 -3.09 8.64 -4.11
CA PHE A 83 -4.28 7.83 -4.38
C PHE A 83 -5.24 7.82 -3.20
N ILE A 84 -4.72 7.61 -2.00
CA ILE A 84 -5.56 7.58 -0.80
C ILE A 84 -6.19 8.96 -0.54
N ARG A 85 -5.45 10.03 -0.72
CA ARG A 85 -5.97 11.38 -0.53
C ARG A 85 -7.09 11.70 -1.49
N LYS A 86 -6.90 11.36 -2.77
CA LYS A 86 -7.93 11.59 -3.79
C LYS A 86 -9.18 10.77 -3.53
N ARG A 87 -8.99 9.51 -3.12
CA ARG A 87 -10.08 8.58 -2.91
C ARG A 87 -11.00 9.03 -1.77
N SER A 88 -10.48 9.72 -0.79
CA SER A 88 -11.29 10.18 0.33
C SER A 88 -12.29 11.27 -0.05
N GLY A 89 -12.21 11.82 -1.24
CA GLY A 89 -13.13 12.83 -1.76
C GLY A 89 -12.94 14.19 -1.13
N SER A 90 -12.91 14.29 0.19
CA SER A 90 -12.57 15.49 0.92
C SER A 90 -11.28 15.21 1.67
N SER A 91 -10.17 15.48 1.02
CA SER A 91 -8.86 15.12 1.54
C SER A 91 -8.58 15.69 2.93
N THR A 92 -9.03 16.91 3.19
CA THR A 92 -8.79 17.56 4.48
C THR A 92 -9.47 16.81 5.61
N LYS A 93 -10.75 16.49 5.44
CA LYS A 93 -11.51 15.78 6.47
C LYS A 93 -10.93 14.39 6.73
N TYR A 94 -10.57 13.71 5.68
CA TYR A 94 -10.00 12.37 5.80
C TYR A 94 -8.63 12.41 6.50
N ALA A 95 -7.80 13.38 6.13
CA ALA A 95 -6.50 13.55 6.75
C ALA A 95 -6.62 13.89 8.25
N ASP A 96 -7.57 14.75 8.61
CA ASP A 96 -7.82 15.09 10.01
C ASP A 96 -8.25 13.86 10.80
N LEU A 97 -9.14 13.05 10.24
CA LEU A 97 -9.59 11.82 10.86
C LEU A 97 -8.43 10.86 11.08
N LEU A 98 -7.57 10.72 10.09
CA LEU A 98 -6.41 9.84 10.18
C LEU A 98 -5.41 10.31 11.24
N LEU A 99 -5.20 11.61 11.35
CA LEU A 99 -4.30 12.16 12.36
C LEU A 99 -4.84 11.91 13.77
N VAL A 100 -6.15 12.05 13.96
CA VAL A 100 -6.78 11.81 15.26
C VAL A 100 -6.69 10.35 15.65
N ASP A 101 -6.95 9.46 14.71
CA ASP A 101 -7.08 8.03 14.97
C ASP A 101 -5.84 7.23 14.61
N GLN A 102 -4.72 7.88 14.41
CA GLN A 102 -3.51 7.21 13.95
C GLN A 102 -3.07 6.08 14.87
N ARG A 103 -3.24 6.25 16.19
CA ARG A 103 -2.90 5.20 17.14
C ARG A 103 -3.81 3.99 16.99
N ASP A 104 -5.10 4.24 16.81
CA ASP A 104 -6.08 3.17 16.63
C ASP A 104 -5.84 2.43 15.33
N ILE A 105 -5.50 3.17 14.27
CA ILE A 105 -5.17 2.57 12.97
C ILE A 105 -3.96 1.64 13.12
N ASN A 106 -2.93 2.10 13.80
CA ASN A 106 -1.71 1.31 13.99
C ASN A 106 -1.96 0.06 14.83
N SER A 107 -2.83 0.15 15.82
CA SER A 107 -3.13 -0.99 16.69
C SER A 107 -4.03 -2.01 16.00
N ASN A 108 -4.79 -1.60 14.99
CA ASN A 108 -5.69 -2.48 14.24
C ASN A 108 -4.99 -3.18 13.06
N PHE A 109 -3.83 -2.72 12.70
CA PHE A 109 -3.06 -3.31 11.61
C PHE A 109 -2.01 -4.28 12.12
#